data_53abc78b9b9e96d5a46addaf2174f679
#
_entry.id   53abc78b9b9e96d5a46addaf2174f679
#
_cell.length_a   1.000
_cell.length_b   1.000
_cell.length_c   1.000
_cell.angle_alpha   90.00
_cell.angle_beta   90.00
_cell.angle_gamma   90.00
#
_symmetry.space_group_name_H-M   'P 1'
#
loop_
_entity.id
_entity.type
_entity.pdbx_description
1 polymer ?
#
loop_
_entity_poly.entity_id
_entity_poly.type
_entity_poly.pdbx_seq_one_letter_code
_entity_poly.pdbx_strand_id
1 'polypeptide(L)'
;MSHPAPISSVASIGGRISKIAGGHLDRLIRHIVRGSSITTDDRMARLITGEPHPFGNFVIFADGVEREEIPRRIEPLTMLDVPAGVFFPGAVTESVAKCVEELGFEPHGAMPAMAADISALTRPELPEGYAFARVGRGGASDDWARGLATGYEIPIGLAELFAPNTIGGGDGRDASVRCYAIRNAGGKVVCTSMLFLADGVGGIYCVSTVPDERGRGLGAYATVQPL
;
A
#
# COMPACT_ATOMS: atom_id res chain seq x y z
N MET A 1 21.52 39.16 5.25
CA MET A 1 20.59 38.64 4.22
C MET A 1 21.09 37.27 3.80
N SER A 2 20.50 36.22 4.35
CA SER A 2 20.91 34.84 4.04
C SER A 2 20.20 34.40 2.77
N HIS A 3 20.96 34.04 1.75
CA HIS A 3 20.44 33.43 0.55
C HIS A 3 19.84 32.06 0.89
N PRO A 4 18.65 31.69 0.37
CA PRO A 4 18.15 30.35 0.51
C PRO A 4 19.05 29.38 -0.27
N ALA A 5 19.32 28.23 0.33
CA ALA A 5 20.09 27.17 -0.30
C ALA A 5 19.45 26.72 -1.64
N PRO A 6 20.23 26.33 -2.64
CA PRO A 6 19.71 25.91 -3.93
C PRO A 6 18.82 24.68 -3.78
N ILE A 7 17.65 24.72 -4.41
CA ILE A 7 16.71 23.60 -4.50
C ILE A 7 17.44 22.42 -5.14
N SER A 8 17.55 21.32 -4.39
CA SER A 8 18.06 20.04 -4.88
C SER A 8 17.32 19.67 -6.18
N SER A 9 18.04 19.12 -7.17
CA SER A 9 17.45 18.79 -8.47
C SER A 9 16.21 17.88 -8.30
N VAL A 10 15.20 18.02 -9.16
CA VAL A 10 13.95 17.22 -9.12
C VAL A 10 14.24 15.71 -9.06
N ALA A 11 15.31 15.25 -9.72
CA ALA A 11 15.76 13.86 -9.66
C ALA A 11 16.18 13.41 -8.25
N SER A 12 16.83 14.28 -7.45
CA SER A 12 17.21 13.96 -6.06
C SER A 12 16.03 13.93 -5.11
N ILE A 13 15.00 14.74 -5.37
CA ILE A 13 13.74 14.74 -4.61
C ILE A 13 12.96 13.45 -4.90
N GLY A 14 12.81 13.07 -6.18
CA GLY A 14 12.14 11.83 -6.60
C GLY A 14 12.78 10.59 -5.98
N GLY A 15 14.10 10.49 -5.97
CA GLY A 15 14.84 9.37 -5.35
C GLY A 15 14.61 9.30 -3.83
N ARG A 16 14.53 10.43 -3.14
CA ARG A 16 14.22 10.45 -1.70
C ARG A 16 12.79 10.02 -1.40
N ILE A 17 11.81 10.46 -2.19
CA ILE A 17 10.40 10.07 -2.05
C ILE A 17 10.26 8.57 -2.28
N SER A 18 10.84 8.02 -3.35
CA SER A 18 10.81 6.58 -3.64
C SER A 18 11.41 5.75 -2.52
N LYS A 19 12.53 6.18 -1.96
CA LYS A 19 13.19 5.49 -0.84
C LYS A 19 12.35 5.51 0.44
N ILE A 20 11.75 6.66 0.78
CA ILE A 20 10.87 6.79 1.94
C ILE A 20 9.61 5.92 1.74
N ALA A 21 8.96 6.03 0.60
CA ALA A 21 7.73 5.30 0.31
C ALA A 21 7.96 3.78 0.23
N GLY A 22 9.03 3.33 -0.44
CA GLY A 22 9.38 1.92 -0.54
C GLY A 22 9.75 1.31 0.81
N GLY A 23 10.57 1.99 1.61
CA GLY A 23 10.92 1.55 2.95
C GLY A 23 9.73 1.53 3.90
N HIS A 24 8.79 2.47 3.77
CA HIS A 24 7.58 2.51 4.56
C HIS A 24 6.60 1.40 4.16
N LEU A 25 6.47 1.10 2.87
CA LEU A 25 5.67 -0.02 2.37
C LEU A 25 6.23 -1.37 2.84
N ASP A 26 7.53 -1.59 2.77
CA ASP A 26 8.18 -2.80 3.30
C ASP A 26 7.85 -3.00 4.79
N ARG A 27 7.93 -1.94 5.59
CA ARG A 27 7.56 -1.99 7.02
C ARG A 27 6.08 -2.30 7.23
N LEU A 28 5.20 -1.70 6.42
CA LEU A 28 3.77 -2.01 6.47
C LEU A 28 3.54 -3.50 6.21
N ILE A 29 4.13 -4.07 5.15
CA ILE A 29 3.97 -5.48 4.81
C ILE A 29 4.47 -6.38 5.94
N ARG A 30 5.64 -6.11 6.51
CA ARG A 30 6.18 -6.83 7.68
C ARG A 30 5.30 -6.72 8.92
N HIS A 31 4.58 -5.60 9.04
CA HIS A 31 3.72 -5.33 10.20
C HIS A 31 2.35 -6.01 10.10
N ILE A 32 1.71 -5.94 8.93
CA ILE A 32 0.33 -6.42 8.75
C ILE A 32 0.25 -7.91 8.46
N VAL A 33 1.23 -8.47 7.76
CA VAL A 33 1.20 -9.89 7.39
C VAL A 33 1.94 -10.69 8.43
N ARG A 34 1.17 -11.38 9.28
CA ARG A 34 1.67 -12.31 10.30
C ARG A 34 1.31 -13.74 9.90
N GLY A 35 2.28 -14.65 10.00
CA GLY A 35 2.04 -16.07 9.76
C GLY A 35 2.89 -16.67 8.63
N SER A 36 2.54 -17.87 8.20
CA SER A 36 3.32 -18.68 7.26
C SER A 36 3.34 -18.14 5.81
N SER A 37 2.45 -17.20 5.50
CA SER A 37 2.36 -16.61 4.15
C SER A 37 3.44 -15.58 3.84
N ILE A 38 4.19 -15.12 4.85
CA ILE A 38 5.25 -14.13 4.67
C ILE A 38 6.63 -14.70 4.97
N THR A 39 7.59 -14.37 4.13
CA THR A 39 9.02 -14.59 4.35
C THR A 39 9.73 -13.26 4.28
N THR A 40 10.51 -12.92 5.29
CA THR A 40 11.26 -11.65 5.34
C THR A 40 12.71 -11.89 5.72
N ASP A 41 13.59 -11.13 5.12
CA ASP A 41 14.99 -10.93 5.53
C ASP A 41 15.38 -9.45 5.38
N ASP A 42 16.66 -9.12 5.47
CA ASP A 42 17.19 -7.75 5.30
C ASP A 42 17.11 -7.25 3.86
N ARG A 43 16.91 -8.13 2.88
CA ARG A 43 16.94 -7.85 1.44
C ARG A 43 15.57 -7.87 0.78
N MET A 44 14.55 -8.50 1.40
CA MET A 44 13.22 -8.60 0.81
C MET A 44 12.12 -8.90 1.84
N ALA A 45 10.88 -8.60 1.43
CA ALA A 45 9.67 -9.20 2.01
C ALA A 45 8.90 -9.90 0.89
N ARG A 46 8.52 -11.16 1.08
CA ARG A 46 7.74 -11.97 0.13
C ARG A 46 6.46 -12.45 0.78
N LEU A 47 5.34 -12.16 0.12
CA LEU A 47 4.00 -12.63 0.49
C LEU A 47 3.52 -13.66 -0.55
N ILE A 48 3.00 -14.78 -0.09
CA ILE A 48 2.34 -15.79 -0.93
C ILE A 48 1.05 -16.21 -0.23
N THR A 49 -0.10 -15.82 -0.77
CA THR A 49 -1.42 -16.15 -0.22
C THR A 49 -2.16 -17.20 -1.04
N GLY A 50 -1.80 -17.35 -2.32
CA GLY A 50 -2.55 -18.17 -3.28
C GLY A 50 -3.77 -17.47 -3.88
N GLU A 51 -4.10 -16.25 -3.46
CA GLU A 51 -5.15 -15.45 -4.08
C GLU A 51 -4.81 -15.15 -5.54
N PRO A 52 -5.78 -15.17 -6.47
CA PRO A 52 -5.51 -15.02 -7.91
C PRO A 52 -5.27 -13.53 -8.30
N HIS A 53 -4.31 -12.90 -7.64
CA HIS A 53 -3.96 -11.51 -7.87
C HIS A 53 -2.49 -11.22 -7.50
N PRO A 54 -1.73 -10.41 -8.28
CA PRO A 54 -0.31 -10.14 -7.99
C PRO A 54 -0.05 -9.53 -6.61
N PHE A 55 -0.95 -8.74 -6.07
CA PHE A 55 -0.83 -8.18 -4.71
C PHE A 55 -1.08 -9.21 -3.59
N GLY A 56 -1.51 -10.42 -3.93
CA GLY A 56 -1.60 -11.55 -3.01
C GLY A 56 -0.34 -12.43 -3.04
N ASN A 57 0.48 -12.31 -4.09
CA ASN A 57 1.67 -13.14 -4.30
C ASN A 57 2.78 -12.27 -4.86
N PHE A 58 3.67 -11.78 -4.00
CA PHE A 58 4.72 -10.89 -4.47
C PHE A 58 5.98 -10.95 -3.61
N VAL A 59 7.05 -10.43 -4.18
CA VAL A 59 8.24 -10.01 -3.45
C VAL A 59 8.44 -8.51 -3.63
N ILE A 60 8.75 -7.80 -2.54
CA ILE A 60 9.30 -6.45 -2.57
C ILE A 60 10.74 -6.53 -2.11
N PHE A 61 11.66 -6.08 -2.94
CA PHE A 61 13.08 -6.05 -2.63
C PHE A 61 13.46 -4.79 -1.82
N ALA A 62 14.51 -4.90 -1.03
CA ALA A 62 15.18 -3.73 -0.49
C ALA A 62 15.92 -2.95 -1.59
N ASP A 63 16.23 -1.69 -1.30
CA ASP A 63 17.05 -0.86 -2.19
C ASP A 63 18.44 -1.50 -2.40
N GLY A 64 18.94 -1.44 -3.64
CA GLY A 64 20.26 -1.96 -3.98
C GLY A 64 20.39 -3.49 -4.01
N VAL A 65 19.30 -4.22 -4.31
CA VAL A 65 19.39 -5.66 -4.58
C VAL A 65 20.26 -5.93 -5.82
N GLU A 66 21.10 -6.96 -5.75
CA GLU A 66 21.97 -7.36 -6.85
C GLU A 66 21.33 -8.48 -7.67
N ARG A 67 21.70 -8.54 -8.98
CA ARG A 67 21.14 -9.51 -9.93
C ARG A 67 21.23 -10.95 -9.43
N GLU A 68 22.34 -11.32 -8.82
CA GLU A 68 22.66 -12.68 -8.36
C GLU A 68 21.75 -13.14 -7.23
N GLU A 69 21.15 -12.21 -6.49
CA GLU A 69 20.26 -12.52 -5.37
C GLU A 69 18.82 -12.83 -5.82
N ILE A 70 18.41 -12.35 -7.01
CA ILE A 70 17.03 -12.36 -7.47
C ILE A 70 16.49 -13.76 -7.72
N PRO A 71 17.16 -14.66 -8.50
CA PRO A 71 16.58 -15.93 -8.89
C PRO A 71 16.08 -16.77 -7.71
N ARG A 72 16.93 -16.96 -6.71
CA ARG A 72 16.61 -17.73 -5.51
C ARG A 72 15.45 -17.16 -4.71
N ARG A 73 15.31 -15.81 -4.72
CA ARG A 73 14.31 -15.12 -3.89
C ARG A 73 12.93 -15.11 -4.54
N ILE A 74 12.86 -15.12 -5.88
CA ILE A 74 11.58 -15.14 -6.61
C ILE A 74 11.17 -16.55 -7.07
N GLU A 75 12.05 -17.54 -7.02
CA GLU A 75 11.73 -18.92 -7.38
C GLU A 75 10.39 -19.43 -6.81
N PRO A 76 10.04 -19.20 -5.53
CA PRO A 76 8.75 -19.64 -5.01
C PRO A 76 7.54 -18.98 -5.70
N LEU A 77 7.70 -17.80 -6.31
CA LEU A 77 6.64 -17.16 -7.08
C LEU A 77 6.49 -17.76 -8.47
N THR A 78 7.57 -18.25 -9.09
CA THR A 78 7.53 -18.87 -10.42
C THR A 78 6.87 -20.26 -10.40
N MET A 79 6.68 -20.84 -9.22
CA MET A 79 6.02 -22.13 -9.03
C MET A 79 4.50 -22.03 -8.81
N LEU A 80 3.95 -20.82 -8.81
CA LEU A 80 2.53 -20.60 -8.55
C LEU A 80 1.73 -20.67 -9.86
N ASP A 81 0.52 -21.23 -9.78
CA ASP A 81 -0.49 -21.22 -10.85
C ASP A 81 -1.39 -19.96 -10.79
N VAL A 82 -0.97 -18.94 -10.04
CA VAL A 82 -1.70 -17.68 -9.87
C VAL A 82 -0.79 -16.49 -10.16
N PRO A 83 -1.34 -15.33 -10.55
CA PRO A 83 -0.56 -14.14 -10.83
C PRO A 83 0.33 -13.75 -9.65
N ALA A 84 1.58 -13.41 -9.94
CA ALA A 84 2.56 -12.95 -8.97
C ALA A 84 3.29 -11.69 -9.45
N GLY A 85 3.85 -10.92 -8.51
CA GLY A 85 4.53 -9.65 -8.79
C GLY A 85 5.92 -9.53 -8.16
N VAL A 86 6.80 -8.79 -8.82
CA VAL A 86 8.11 -8.40 -8.29
C VAL A 86 8.17 -6.88 -8.21
N PHE A 87 8.45 -6.34 -7.03
CA PHE A 87 8.46 -4.90 -6.78
C PHE A 87 9.82 -4.42 -6.31
N PHE A 88 10.20 -3.24 -6.80
CA PHE A 88 11.42 -2.56 -6.41
C PHE A 88 11.07 -1.15 -5.92
N PRO A 89 11.70 -0.64 -4.84
CA PRO A 89 11.37 0.66 -4.26
C PRO A 89 11.86 1.87 -5.08
N GLY A 90 12.52 1.63 -6.20
CA GLY A 90 13.07 2.66 -7.06
C GLY A 90 13.43 2.13 -8.44
N ALA A 91 14.21 2.91 -9.18
CA ALA A 91 14.72 2.46 -10.46
C ALA A 91 15.70 1.29 -10.28
N VAL A 92 15.56 0.28 -11.12
CA VAL A 92 16.47 -0.87 -11.18
C VAL A 92 17.47 -0.74 -12.32
N THR A 93 18.60 -1.40 -12.20
CA THR A 93 19.57 -1.48 -13.31
C THR A 93 19.01 -2.35 -14.44
N GLU A 94 19.48 -2.13 -15.66
CA GLU A 94 19.11 -2.93 -16.82
C GLU A 94 19.37 -4.43 -16.59
N SER A 95 20.48 -4.77 -15.91
CA SER A 95 20.82 -6.17 -15.60
C SER A 95 19.82 -6.83 -14.63
N VAL A 96 19.28 -6.07 -13.67
CA VAL A 96 18.24 -6.54 -12.75
C VAL A 96 16.92 -6.72 -13.50
N ALA A 97 16.50 -5.73 -14.30
CA ALA A 97 15.27 -5.82 -15.09
C ALA A 97 15.30 -7.04 -16.01
N LYS A 98 16.38 -7.20 -16.78
CA LYS A 98 16.57 -8.36 -17.67
C LYS A 98 16.54 -9.70 -16.93
N CYS A 99 17.12 -9.79 -15.73
CA CYS A 99 17.08 -10.99 -14.92
C CYS A 99 15.62 -11.37 -14.54
N VAL A 100 14.82 -10.39 -14.18
CA VAL A 100 13.41 -10.61 -13.81
C VAL A 100 12.60 -11.04 -15.03
N GLU A 101 12.86 -10.45 -16.20
CA GLU A 101 12.23 -10.84 -17.47
C GLU A 101 12.63 -12.28 -17.89
N GLU A 102 13.91 -12.65 -17.75
CA GLU A 102 14.40 -14.01 -18.01
C GLU A 102 13.74 -15.07 -17.11
N LEU A 103 13.22 -14.67 -15.95
CA LEU A 103 12.49 -15.50 -15.00
C LEU A 103 10.96 -15.50 -15.22
N GLY A 104 10.49 -14.89 -16.32
CA GLY A 104 9.09 -14.93 -16.76
C GLY A 104 8.20 -13.83 -16.25
N PHE A 105 8.75 -12.76 -15.66
CA PHE A 105 7.97 -11.59 -15.24
C PHE A 105 8.04 -10.49 -16.30
N GLU A 106 6.91 -9.93 -16.66
CA GLU A 106 6.82 -8.82 -17.61
C GLU A 106 6.80 -7.46 -16.89
N PRO A 107 7.46 -6.42 -17.48
CA PRO A 107 7.39 -5.07 -16.95
C PRO A 107 5.94 -4.54 -16.97
N HIS A 108 5.40 -4.15 -15.82
CA HIS A 108 4.02 -3.66 -15.71
C HIS A 108 3.92 -2.18 -15.35
N GLY A 109 5.03 -1.45 -15.41
CA GLY A 109 5.10 -0.02 -15.11
C GLY A 109 5.47 0.27 -13.65
N ALA A 110 5.17 1.47 -13.19
CA ALA A 110 5.53 1.95 -11.86
C ALA A 110 4.28 2.35 -11.06
N MET A 111 4.27 2.01 -9.80
CA MET A 111 3.28 2.55 -8.85
C MET A 111 3.73 3.95 -8.43
N PRO A 112 2.91 4.99 -8.62
CA PRO A 112 3.26 6.33 -8.20
C PRO A 112 3.30 6.41 -6.67
N ALA A 113 4.38 6.99 -6.13
CA ALA A 113 4.49 7.34 -4.73
C ALA A 113 4.46 8.87 -4.58
N MET A 114 3.70 9.35 -3.61
CA MET A 114 3.59 10.76 -3.28
C MET A 114 4.02 11.01 -1.84
N ALA A 115 4.67 12.13 -1.59
CA ALA A 115 4.97 12.59 -0.24
C ALA A 115 4.66 14.08 -0.14
N ALA A 116 4.17 14.49 1.03
CA ALA A 116 3.90 15.88 1.35
C ALA A 116 4.26 16.17 2.81
N ASP A 117 4.59 17.43 3.11
CA ASP A 117 4.62 17.90 4.47
C ASP A 117 3.17 18.07 4.96
N ILE A 118 2.86 17.54 6.15
CA ILE A 118 1.53 17.59 6.73
C ILE A 118 1.06 19.06 6.91
N SER A 119 1.99 19.96 7.22
CA SER A 119 1.69 21.40 7.40
C SER A 119 1.24 22.09 6.10
N ALA A 120 1.57 21.52 4.94
CA ALA A 120 1.22 22.04 3.62
C ALA A 120 -0.08 21.45 3.06
N LEU A 121 -0.71 20.49 3.75
CA LEU A 121 -1.91 19.83 3.25
C LEU A 121 -3.15 20.70 3.45
N THR A 122 -3.88 20.92 2.37
CA THR A 122 -5.25 21.47 2.43
C THR A 122 -6.23 20.33 2.68
N ARG A 123 -7.03 20.43 3.74
CA ARG A 123 -8.05 19.42 4.06
C ARG A 123 -9.29 19.66 3.20
N PRO A 124 -9.68 18.67 2.35
CA PRO A 124 -10.93 18.78 1.61
C PRO A 124 -12.13 18.66 2.55
N GLU A 125 -13.28 19.18 2.15
CA GLU A 125 -14.54 18.97 2.85
C GLU A 125 -15.16 17.66 2.43
N LEU A 126 -15.82 16.97 3.39
CA LEU A 126 -16.62 15.79 3.08
C LEU A 126 -17.96 16.25 2.47
N PRO A 127 -18.34 15.74 1.29
CA PRO A 127 -19.63 16.09 0.71
C PRO A 127 -20.81 15.74 1.63
N GLU A 128 -21.91 16.47 1.51
CA GLU A 128 -23.14 16.19 2.26
C GLU A 128 -23.68 14.79 1.97
N GLY A 129 -24.26 14.16 2.98
CA GLY A 129 -24.79 12.79 2.88
C GLY A 129 -23.78 11.68 3.09
N TYR A 130 -22.50 12.03 3.39
CA TYR A 130 -21.47 11.06 3.74
C TYR A 130 -21.00 11.20 5.17
N ALA A 131 -20.55 10.10 5.76
CA ALA A 131 -19.96 10.07 7.10
C ALA A 131 -18.60 9.36 7.07
N PHE A 132 -17.59 9.98 7.68
CA PHE A 132 -16.25 9.42 7.83
C PHE A 132 -16.05 8.93 9.26
N ALA A 133 -15.57 7.72 9.42
CA ALA A 133 -15.30 7.14 10.73
C ALA A 133 -14.13 6.15 10.71
N ARG A 134 -13.47 6.02 11.86
CA ARG A 134 -12.52 4.93 12.11
C ARG A 134 -13.29 3.60 12.17
N VAL A 135 -12.67 2.55 11.58
CA VAL A 135 -13.24 1.21 11.52
C VAL A 135 -12.51 0.32 12.52
N GLY A 136 -13.28 -0.36 13.38
CA GLY A 136 -12.80 -1.38 14.31
C GLY A 136 -13.02 -2.80 13.78
N ARG A 137 -12.79 -3.79 14.66
CA ARG A 137 -13.05 -5.21 14.39
C ARG A 137 -14.55 -5.53 14.34
N GLY A 138 -14.88 -6.75 13.93
CA GLY A 138 -16.26 -7.25 13.79
C GLY A 138 -16.85 -6.93 12.43
N GLY A 139 -18.17 -6.86 12.33
CA GLY A 139 -18.89 -6.65 11.06
C GLY A 139 -18.51 -5.38 10.31
N ALA A 140 -18.07 -4.32 11.02
CA ALA A 140 -17.55 -3.10 10.38
C ALA A 140 -16.26 -3.36 9.59
N SER A 141 -15.42 -4.30 10.03
CA SER A 141 -14.22 -4.75 9.30
C SER A 141 -14.59 -5.47 8.00
N ASP A 142 -15.64 -6.29 8.02
CA ASP A 142 -16.10 -7.03 6.85
C ASP A 142 -16.70 -6.07 5.81
N ASP A 143 -17.42 -5.02 6.26
CA ASP A 143 -17.91 -3.94 5.40
C ASP A 143 -16.76 -3.19 4.74
N TRP A 144 -15.69 -2.92 5.51
CA TRP A 144 -14.51 -2.25 5.03
C TRP A 144 -13.80 -3.09 3.95
N ALA A 145 -13.60 -4.39 4.19
CA ALA A 145 -13.01 -5.31 3.23
C ALA A 145 -13.83 -5.38 1.94
N ARG A 146 -15.17 -5.44 2.03
CA ARG A 146 -16.04 -5.38 0.85
C ARG A 146 -15.91 -4.06 0.08
N GLY A 147 -15.82 -2.94 0.78
CA GLY A 147 -15.59 -1.62 0.17
C GLY A 147 -14.26 -1.55 -0.57
N LEU A 148 -13.18 -2.08 0.05
CA LEU A 148 -11.85 -2.16 -0.56
C LEU A 148 -11.86 -3.06 -1.79
N ALA A 149 -12.41 -4.27 -1.67
CA ALA A 149 -12.47 -5.23 -2.76
C ALA A 149 -13.25 -4.68 -3.97
N THR A 150 -14.40 -4.07 -3.72
CA THR A 150 -15.23 -3.47 -4.77
C THR A 150 -14.54 -2.30 -5.47
N GLY A 151 -13.88 -1.42 -4.70
CA GLY A 151 -13.27 -0.23 -5.26
C GLY A 151 -11.95 -0.48 -5.99
N TYR A 152 -11.20 -1.51 -5.61
CA TYR A 152 -9.98 -1.95 -6.32
C TYR A 152 -10.24 -3.06 -7.34
N GLU A 153 -11.46 -3.63 -7.36
CA GLU A 153 -11.80 -4.76 -8.22
C GLU A 153 -10.89 -5.98 -7.97
N ILE A 154 -10.58 -6.24 -6.69
CA ILE A 154 -9.70 -7.33 -6.24
C ILE A 154 -10.49 -8.43 -5.51
N PRO A 155 -9.97 -9.66 -5.42
CA PRO A 155 -10.57 -10.72 -4.63
C PRO A 155 -10.82 -10.31 -3.18
N ILE A 156 -11.96 -10.75 -2.62
CA ILE A 156 -12.32 -10.40 -1.23
C ILE A 156 -11.28 -10.94 -0.24
N GLY A 157 -10.75 -12.14 -0.43
CA GLY A 157 -9.73 -12.73 0.42
C GLY A 157 -8.47 -11.86 0.51
N LEU A 158 -8.08 -11.21 -0.61
CA LEU A 158 -6.99 -10.26 -0.60
C LEU A 158 -7.31 -8.99 0.20
N ALA A 159 -8.52 -8.44 0.06
CA ALA A 159 -8.94 -7.25 0.82
C ALA A 159 -9.02 -7.53 2.34
N GLU A 160 -9.43 -8.74 2.72
CA GLU A 160 -9.50 -9.18 4.13
C GLU A 160 -8.13 -9.22 4.82
N LEU A 161 -7.03 -9.44 4.08
CA LEU A 161 -5.67 -9.37 4.63
C LEU A 161 -5.34 -7.98 5.21
N PHE A 162 -5.92 -6.92 4.64
CA PHE A 162 -5.71 -5.54 5.05
C PHE A 162 -6.81 -5.03 6.00
N ALA A 163 -7.82 -5.84 6.30
CA ALA A 163 -8.96 -5.43 7.12
C ALA A 163 -8.64 -5.46 8.63
N PRO A 164 -9.33 -4.65 9.46
CA PRO A 164 -9.12 -4.60 10.91
C PRO A 164 -9.21 -5.94 11.64
N ASN A 165 -9.99 -6.89 11.14
CA ASN A 165 -10.06 -8.23 11.73
C ASN A 165 -8.74 -9.00 11.62
N THR A 166 -7.99 -8.80 10.54
CA THR A 166 -6.74 -9.49 10.24
C THR A 166 -5.54 -8.72 10.80
N ILE A 167 -5.44 -7.43 10.49
CA ILE A 167 -4.38 -6.57 11.01
C ILE A 167 -4.73 -6.10 12.42
N GLY A 168 -3.96 -6.46 13.41
CA GLY A 168 -4.23 -6.25 14.84
C GLY A 168 -4.57 -4.84 15.35
N GLY A 169 -4.79 -3.86 14.47
CA GLY A 169 -5.00 -2.44 14.81
C GLY A 169 -6.43 -2.05 15.21
N GLY A 170 -7.40 -3.00 15.23
CA GLY A 170 -8.80 -2.67 15.46
C GLY A 170 -9.19 -2.46 16.92
N ASP A 171 -8.43 -2.97 17.88
CA ASP A 171 -8.76 -2.95 19.31
C ASP A 171 -8.06 -1.81 20.10
N GLY A 172 -7.38 -0.90 19.39
CA GLY A 172 -6.68 0.21 20.01
C GLY A 172 -5.31 -0.13 20.64
N ARG A 173 -4.92 -1.40 20.61
CA ARG A 173 -3.61 -1.84 21.16
C ARG A 173 -2.47 -1.55 20.20
N ASP A 174 -2.74 -1.62 18.90
CA ASP A 174 -1.79 -1.18 17.88
C ASP A 174 -2.23 0.18 17.33
N ALA A 175 -1.68 1.24 17.90
CA ALA A 175 -1.97 2.60 17.45
C ALA A 175 -1.32 2.96 16.11
N SER A 176 -0.42 2.11 15.59
CA SER A 176 0.31 2.36 14.35
C SER A 176 -0.53 2.15 13.10
N VAL A 177 -1.53 1.26 13.13
CA VAL A 177 -2.46 1.02 12.02
C VAL A 177 -3.86 1.49 12.37
N ARG A 178 -4.48 2.27 11.49
CA ARG A 178 -5.86 2.75 11.64
C ARG A 178 -6.59 2.67 10.31
N CYS A 179 -7.68 1.92 10.27
CA CYS A 179 -8.54 1.85 9.11
C CYS A 179 -9.71 2.84 9.23
N TYR A 180 -10.09 3.43 8.11
CA TYR A 180 -11.17 4.40 8.02
C TYR A 180 -12.08 4.06 6.86
N ALA A 181 -13.35 4.45 6.99
CA ALA A 181 -14.35 4.32 5.95
C ALA A 181 -15.17 5.60 5.79
N ILE A 182 -15.57 5.88 4.56
CA ILE A 182 -16.65 6.79 4.26
C ILE A 182 -17.88 5.94 3.95
N ARG A 183 -18.98 6.25 4.63
CA ARG A 183 -20.30 5.62 4.40
C ARG A 183 -21.24 6.65 3.77
N ASN A 184 -22.06 6.20 2.82
CA ASN A 184 -23.14 7.02 2.27
C ASN A 184 -24.35 7.07 3.22
N ALA A 185 -25.40 7.82 2.87
CA ALA A 185 -26.63 7.96 3.64
C ALA A 185 -27.34 6.61 3.92
N GLY A 186 -27.15 5.61 3.07
CA GLY A 186 -27.64 4.24 3.26
C GLY A 186 -26.76 3.38 4.20
N GLY A 187 -25.71 3.94 4.78
CA GLY A 187 -24.79 3.23 5.68
C GLY A 187 -23.77 2.31 4.98
N LYS A 188 -23.78 2.24 3.64
CA LYS A 188 -22.83 1.40 2.88
C LYS A 188 -21.45 2.05 2.86
N VAL A 189 -20.40 1.24 3.06
CA VAL A 189 -19.00 1.69 2.84
C VAL A 189 -18.79 1.94 1.36
N VAL A 190 -18.41 3.17 1.02
CA VAL A 190 -18.20 3.62 -0.37
C VAL A 190 -16.79 4.10 -0.65
N CYS A 191 -16.02 4.40 0.41
CA CYS A 191 -14.61 4.69 0.30
C CYS A 191 -13.88 4.17 1.53
N THR A 192 -12.66 3.67 1.33
CA THR A 192 -11.79 3.14 2.40
C THR A 192 -10.47 3.89 2.43
N SER A 193 -9.78 3.87 3.56
CA SER A 193 -8.37 4.21 3.67
C SER A 193 -7.76 3.54 4.90
N MET A 194 -6.43 3.42 4.90
CA MET A 194 -5.64 2.91 6.01
C MET A 194 -4.46 3.83 6.26
N LEU A 195 -4.32 4.32 7.49
CA LEU A 195 -3.13 5.03 7.96
C LEU A 195 -2.20 4.04 8.65
N PHE A 196 -0.94 4.05 8.26
CA PHE A 196 0.16 3.37 8.98
C PHE A 196 1.19 4.38 9.44
N LEU A 197 1.57 4.33 10.71
CA LEU A 197 2.54 5.22 11.34
C LEU A 197 3.82 4.46 11.65
N ALA A 198 4.93 4.86 11.05
CA ALA A 198 6.25 4.32 11.35
C ALA A 198 7.34 5.39 11.17
N ASP A 199 8.28 5.46 12.11
CA ASP A 199 9.46 6.35 12.08
C ASP A 199 9.16 7.82 11.78
N GLY A 200 8.09 8.35 12.34
CA GLY A 200 7.67 9.73 12.12
C GLY A 200 7.04 10.00 10.75
N VAL A 201 6.75 8.95 9.98
CA VAL A 201 6.06 9.02 8.69
C VAL A 201 4.66 8.43 8.82
N GLY A 202 3.64 9.15 8.32
CA GLY A 202 2.28 8.64 8.14
C GLY A 202 2.08 8.23 6.69
N GLY A 203 1.93 6.93 6.43
CA GLY A 203 1.61 6.41 5.10
C GLY A 203 0.12 6.14 4.97
N ILE A 204 -0.48 6.58 3.86
CA ILE A 204 -1.88 6.29 3.52
C ILE A 204 -1.92 5.21 2.46
N TYR A 205 -2.66 4.15 2.75
CA TYR A 205 -2.82 2.95 1.92
C TYR A 205 -4.29 2.57 1.77
N CYS A 206 -4.59 1.63 0.90
CA CYS A 206 -5.94 1.09 0.71
C CYS A 206 -6.99 2.17 0.47
N VAL A 207 -6.60 3.26 -0.24
CA VAL A 207 -7.54 4.31 -0.63
C VAL A 207 -8.32 3.83 -1.84
N SER A 208 -9.56 3.45 -1.61
CA SER A 208 -10.42 2.84 -2.62
C SER A 208 -11.77 3.54 -2.59
N THR A 209 -12.33 3.86 -3.76
CA THR A 209 -13.70 4.37 -3.90
C THR A 209 -14.47 3.47 -4.85
N VAL A 210 -15.64 2.99 -4.43
CA VAL A 210 -16.48 2.14 -5.27
C VAL A 210 -16.87 2.88 -6.56
N PRO A 211 -17.02 2.19 -7.71
CA PRO A 211 -17.16 2.82 -9.02
C PRO A 211 -18.25 3.91 -9.08
N ASP A 212 -19.45 3.62 -8.57
CA ASP A 212 -20.62 4.53 -8.64
C ASP A 212 -20.47 5.82 -7.80
N GLU A 213 -19.46 5.88 -6.95
CA GLU A 213 -19.20 7.02 -6.05
C GLU A 213 -17.91 7.77 -6.38
N ARG A 214 -17.24 7.39 -7.47
CA ARG A 214 -16.03 8.09 -7.96
C ARG A 214 -16.35 9.49 -8.45
N GLY A 215 -15.32 10.34 -8.52
CA GLY A 215 -15.47 11.73 -9.02
C GLY A 215 -16.08 12.71 -8.02
N ARG A 216 -16.38 12.29 -6.76
CA ARG A 216 -17.02 13.13 -5.73
C ARG A 216 -16.04 13.64 -4.66
N GLY A 217 -14.74 13.50 -4.85
CA GLY A 217 -13.72 13.94 -3.88
C GLY A 217 -13.50 13.02 -2.68
N LEU A 218 -14.22 11.87 -2.58
CA LEU A 218 -14.14 10.97 -1.43
C LEU A 218 -12.74 10.40 -1.22
N GLY A 219 -12.05 10.01 -2.29
CA GLY A 219 -10.67 9.51 -2.23
C GLY A 219 -9.70 10.57 -1.72
N ALA A 220 -9.81 11.82 -2.16
CA ALA A 220 -9.00 12.93 -1.66
C ALA A 220 -9.24 13.16 -0.15
N TYR A 221 -10.50 13.15 0.27
CA TYR A 221 -10.86 13.27 1.69
C TYR A 221 -10.27 12.12 2.51
N ALA A 222 -10.47 10.88 2.07
CA ALA A 222 -9.98 9.68 2.76
C ALA A 222 -8.44 9.59 2.80
N THR A 223 -7.73 10.26 1.89
CA THR A 223 -6.27 10.36 1.88
C THR A 223 -5.77 11.37 2.92
N VAL A 224 -6.40 12.54 3.03
CA VAL A 224 -5.87 13.64 3.84
C VAL A 224 -6.41 13.64 5.28
N GLN A 225 -7.66 13.26 5.46
CA GLN A 225 -8.31 13.35 6.78
C GLN A 225 -7.67 12.49 7.88
N PRO A 226 -7.12 11.28 7.61
CA PRO A 226 -6.43 10.46 8.62
C PRO A 226 -5.14 11.07 9.16
N LEU A 227 -4.49 11.98 8.39
CA LEU A 227 -3.25 12.67 8.74
C LEU A 227 -3.51 13.87 9.66
#